data_b3e4d264b269642ebdc6c82cfdb63b73
#
_entry.id   b3e4d264b269642ebdc6c82cfdb63b73
#
_cell.length_a   1.000
_cell.length_b   1.000
_cell.length_c   1.000
_cell.angle_alpha   90.00
_cell.angle_beta   90.00
_cell.angle_gamma   90.00
#
_symmetry.space_group_name_H-M   'P 1'
#
loop_
_entity.id
_entity.type
_entity.pdbx_description
1 polymer ?
#
loop_
_entity_poly.entity_id
_entity_poly.type
_entity_poly.pdbx_seq_one_letter_code
_entity_poly.pdbx_strand_id
1 'polypeptide(L)'
;MNETKRLALLCGSVLMMSVGIGSTRAADSAALETEVRTRAAAVETQLIAWRRDIHQHPELGDQEIRTAKLVADHLRSLGIEVQTGVARHGVVGILRGAQPGPVIALRADMDALPVQEPAGLPFASTAKGNYQGNAVSVMHACGHDAHTAMLMATASVLAGMKAQLPGTVMFIFQPAEEGPSLFMPGPGKTWGARMMLEEGLFKRLKPAAVLGLHVMPGRSGEITWRVGSTTASSDTLNITVKGKQGHGGMPWFTVDPIATSALMISGLQTVVSRKANLTVSPAVVTIGSIHGGTGPNIVPESVEMSGTIRTYDKQVRKQVGEDIRLSAEKIAESSGAHADVSIVPMYDETVNDESLAQQMAPVLQRAADGKVGTAPLPGAAEDFSFYAKQAPALFVFLGITPEGQDPAKAAPNHNPQFFVDEKALVVGTRAMASMAVSFLAHQK
;
A
#
# COMPACT_ATOMS: atom_id res chain seq x y z
N MET A 1 -72.25 27.23 -1.02
CA MET A 1 -72.21 25.81 -1.39
C MET A 1 -71.06 25.65 -2.38
N ASN A 2 -70.06 25.27 -1.79
CA ASN A 2 -69.07 24.22 -1.92
C ASN A 2 -67.95 24.45 -2.94
N GLU A 3 -66.87 25.09 -2.48
CA GLU A 3 -65.50 25.08 -3.13
C GLU A 3 -64.54 24.06 -2.46
N THR A 4 -64.98 22.92 -1.95
CA THR A 4 -64.18 22.02 -1.13
C THR A 4 -63.96 20.63 -1.76
N LYS A 5 -64.06 20.45 -3.09
CA LYS A 5 -63.96 19.13 -3.71
C LYS A 5 -62.92 19.00 -4.89
N ARG A 6 -61.97 19.93 -5.06
CA ARG A 6 -60.99 19.82 -6.15
C ARG A 6 -59.50 19.70 -5.73
N LEU A 7 -59.21 19.46 -4.44
CA LEU A 7 -57.78 19.34 -3.97
C LEU A 7 -57.33 17.96 -3.55
N ALA A 8 -58.10 16.90 -3.80
CA ALA A 8 -57.77 15.53 -3.36
C ALA A 8 -57.27 14.60 -4.47
N LEU A 9 -57.09 15.03 -5.75
CA LEU A 9 -56.71 14.16 -6.86
C LEU A 9 -55.32 14.37 -7.42
N LEU A 10 -54.50 15.29 -6.89
CA LEU A 10 -53.13 15.54 -7.41
C LEU A 10 -51.98 14.98 -6.50
N CYS A 11 -52.27 14.45 -5.33
CA CYS A 11 -51.23 13.85 -4.46
C CYS A 11 -50.98 12.35 -4.65
N GLY A 12 -51.83 11.66 -5.43
CA GLY A 12 -51.74 10.21 -5.62
C GLY A 12 -50.74 9.74 -6.69
N SER A 13 -50.39 10.62 -7.64
CA SER A 13 -49.60 10.20 -8.81
C SER A 13 -48.08 10.37 -8.68
N VAL A 14 -47.57 11.11 -7.68
CA VAL A 14 -46.14 11.34 -7.51
C VAL A 14 -45.49 10.24 -6.64
N LEU A 15 -46.25 9.55 -5.80
CA LEU A 15 -45.73 8.53 -4.89
C LEU A 15 -45.50 7.14 -5.56
N MET A 16 -46.12 6.87 -6.75
CA MET A 16 -45.90 5.60 -7.45
C MET A 16 -44.71 5.59 -8.41
N MET A 17 -44.15 6.76 -8.81
CA MET A 17 -42.96 6.80 -9.66
C MET A 17 -41.63 6.61 -8.90
N SER A 18 -41.58 6.93 -7.59
CA SER A 18 -40.36 6.77 -6.81
C SER A 18 -40.09 5.34 -6.35
N VAL A 19 -41.11 4.50 -6.24
CA VAL A 19 -40.96 3.08 -5.85
C VAL A 19 -40.47 2.23 -7.03
N GLY A 20 -40.79 2.58 -8.27
CA GLY A 20 -40.37 1.84 -9.48
C GLY A 20 -38.89 2.02 -9.81
N ILE A 21 -38.31 3.21 -9.59
CA ILE A 21 -36.91 3.51 -9.93
C ILE A 21 -35.95 2.87 -8.91
N GLY A 22 -36.32 2.78 -7.66
CA GLY A 22 -35.53 2.13 -6.62
C GLY A 22 -35.43 0.60 -6.76
N SER A 23 -36.52 -0.04 -7.19
CA SER A 23 -36.53 -1.51 -7.38
C SER A 23 -35.77 -1.98 -8.62
N THR A 24 -35.80 -1.23 -9.71
CA THR A 24 -35.04 -1.55 -10.92
C THR A 24 -33.52 -1.38 -10.71
N ARG A 25 -33.08 -0.31 -10.03
CA ARG A 25 -31.65 -0.09 -9.70
C ARG A 25 -31.09 -1.18 -8.78
N ALA A 26 -31.85 -1.63 -7.78
CA ALA A 26 -31.42 -2.71 -6.90
C ALA A 26 -31.31 -4.05 -7.62
N ALA A 27 -32.23 -4.35 -8.54
CA ALA A 27 -32.19 -5.55 -9.36
C ALA A 27 -31.02 -5.54 -10.34
N ASP A 28 -30.73 -4.41 -10.98
CA ASP A 28 -29.59 -4.24 -11.87
C ASP A 28 -28.26 -4.40 -11.12
N SER A 29 -28.13 -3.85 -9.91
CA SER A 29 -26.94 -4.01 -9.08
C SER A 29 -26.71 -5.46 -8.68
N ALA A 30 -27.74 -6.21 -8.31
CA ALA A 30 -27.64 -7.61 -7.95
C ALA A 30 -27.26 -8.50 -9.14
N ALA A 31 -27.76 -8.18 -10.34
CA ALA A 31 -27.42 -8.88 -11.57
C ALA A 31 -25.93 -8.67 -11.93
N LEU A 32 -25.43 -7.44 -11.85
CA LEU A 32 -24.02 -7.13 -12.08
C LEU A 32 -23.09 -7.83 -11.09
N GLU A 33 -23.48 -7.91 -9.82
CA GLU A 33 -22.72 -8.60 -8.80
C GLU A 33 -22.66 -10.11 -9.02
N THR A 34 -23.77 -10.71 -9.45
CA THR A 34 -23.83 -12.13 -9.84
C THR A 34 -22.91 -12.41 -11.03
N GLU A 35 -22.89 -11.52 -12.02
CA GLU A 35 -22.01 -11.62 -13.18
C GLU A 35 -20.52 -11.51 -12.77
N VAL A 36 -20.17 -10.56 -11.91
CA VAL A 36 -18.79 -10.46 -11.35
C VAL A 36 -18.39 -11.76 -10.66
N ARG A 37 -19.26 -12.31 -9.83
CA ARG A 37 -19.00 -13.58 -9.11
C ARG A 37 -18.76 -14.74 -10.06
N THR A 38 -19.62 -14.89 -11.06
CA THR A 38 -19.52 -15.94 -12.07
C THR A 38 -18.22 -15.84 -12.86
N ARG A 39 -17.86 -14.63 -13.32
CA ARG A 39 -16.64 -14.42 -14.10
C ARG A 39 -15.38 -14.55 -13.25
N ALA A 40 -15.40 -14.10 -11.99
CA ALA A 40 -14.28 -14.27 -11.06
C ALA A 40 -14.00 -15.76 -10.80
N ALA A 41 -15.03 -16.58 -10.60
CA ALA A 41 -14.88 -18.03 -10.47
C ALA A 41 -14.34 -18.68 -11.76
N ALA A 42 -14.77 -18.21 -12.94
CA ALA A 42 -14.32 -18.77 -14.22
C ALA A 42 -12.84 -18.49 -14.51
N VAL A 43 -12.25 -17.42 -13.96
CA VAL A 43 -10.83 -17.07 -14.15
C VAL A 43 -9.91 -17.63 -13.06
N GLU A 44 -10.42 -18.28 -12.03
CA GLU A 44 -9.67 -18.70 -10.84
C GLU A 44 -8.46 -19.60 -11.16
N THR A 45 -8.62 -20.60 -12.04
CA THR A 45 -7.51 -21.47 -12.44
C THR A 45 -6.37 -20.68 -13.09
N GLN A 46 -6.71 -19.72 -13.94
CA GLN A 46 -5.74 -18.88 -14.63
C GLN A 46 -5.10 -17.86 -13.67
N LEU A 47 -5.87 -17.31 -12.73
CA LEU A 47 -5.39 -16.44 -11.66
C LEU A 47 -4.28 -17.12 -10.84
N ILE A 48 -4.51 -18.36 -10.41
CA ILE A 48 -3.53 -19.16 -9.67
C ILE A 48 -2.30 -19.43 -10.54
N ALA A 49 -2.49 -19.74 -11.84
CA ALA A 49 -1.38 -19.97 -12.76
C ALA A 49 -0.51 -18.71 -12.93
N TRP A 50 -1.10 -17.53 -13.10
CA TRP A 50 -0.36 -16.27 -13.17
C TRP A 50 0.40 -15.98 -11.86
N ARG A 51 -0.25 -16.14 -10.71
CA ARG A 51 0.38 -15.94 -9.42
C ARG A 51 1.62 -16.81 -9.27
N ARG A 52 1.52 -18.10 -9.56
CA ARG A 52 2.65 -19.06 -9.45
C ARG A 52 3.76 -18.74 -10.43
N ASP A 53 3.42 -18.37 -11.65
CA ASP A 53 4.40 -17.99 -12.67
C ASP A 53 5.17 -16.71 -12.29
N ILE A 54 4.49 -15.69 -11.77
CA ILE A 54 5.14 -14.47 -11.26
C ILE A 54 6.00 -14.79 -10.03
N HIS A 55 5.48 -15.59 -9.11
CA HIS A 55 6.20 -16.01 -7.90
C HIS A 55 7.51 -16.77 -8.21
N GLN A 56 7.49 -17.62 -9.21
CA GLN A 56 8.66 -18.40 -9.63
C GLN A 56 9.72 -17.55 -10.32
N HIS A 57 9.34 -16.39 -10.87
CA HIS A 57 10.22 -15.50 -11.63
C HIS A 57 10.15 -14.05 -11.07
N PRO A 58 10.47 -13.87 -9.78
CA PRO A 58 10.36 -12.58 -9.14
C PRO A 58 11.43 -11.61 -9.63
N GLU A 59 11.06 -10.35 -9.74
CA GLU A 59 11.92 -9.26 -10.17
C GLU A 59 11.93 -8.15 -9.11
N LEU A 60 13.11 -7.63 -8.79
CA LEU A 60 13.28 -6.54 -7.82
C LEU A 60 12.73 -5.22 -8.37
N GLY A 61 12.43 -4.29 -7.48
CA GLY A 61 11.96 -2.95 -7.82
C GLY A 61 12.86 -2.26 -8.85
N ASP A 62 12.24 -1.62 -9.85
CA ASP A 62 12.88 -1.06 -11.04
C ASP A 62 13.49 -2.09 -12.03
N GLN A 63 13.20 -3.39 -11.86
CA GLN A 63 13.69 -4.47 -12.74
C GLN A 63 12.56 -5.39 -13.22
N GLU A 64 11.29 -5.03 -13.08
CA GLU A 64 10.09 -5.84 -13.34
C GLU A 64 9.76 -5.98 -14.84
N ILE A 65 10.77 -6.29 -15.66
CA ILE A 65 10.66 -6.30 -17.13
C ILE A 65 9.76 -7.43 -17.63
N ARG A 66 9.93 -8.64 -17.07
CA ARG A 66 9.16 -9.83 -17.45
C ARG A 66 7.72 -9.71 -16.98
N THR A 67 7.53 -9.30 -15.73
CA THR A 67 6.21 -9.13 -15.13
C THR A 67 5.41 -8.05 -15.86
N ALA A 68 6.03 -6.91 -16.14
CA ALA A 68 5.41 -5.83 -16.93
C ALA A 68 5.00 -6.30 -18.34
N LYS A 69 5.84 -7.12 -18.99
CA LYS A 69 5.52 -7.68 -20.32
C LYS A 69 4.33 -8.64 -20.21
N LEU A 70 4.31 -9.54 -19.24
CA LEU A 70 3.21 -10.49 -19.00
C LEU A 70 1.88 -9.74 -18.82
N VAL A 71 1.87 -8.73 -17.98
CA VAL A 71 0.71 -7.86 -17.73
C VAL A 71 0.26 -7.15 -19.00
N ALA A 72 1.19 -6.48 -19.70
CA ALA A 72 0.86 -5.72 -20.91
C ALA A 72 0.28 -6.61 -22.01
N ASP A 73 0.84 -7.79 -22.22
CA ASP A 73 0.36 -8.74 -23.22
C ASP A 73 -1.03 -9.27 -22.85
N HIS A 74 -1.27 -9.57 -21.57
CA HIS A 74 -2.59 -9.97 -21.11
C HIS A 74 -3.65 -8.87 -21.34
N LEU A 75 -3.37 -7.64 -20.92
CA LEU A 75 -4.30 -6.52 -21.10
C LEU A 75 -4.62 -6.26 -22.58
N ARG A 76 -3.60 -6.33 -23.46
CA ARG A 76 -3.79 -6.21 -24.92
C ARG A 76 -4.68 -7.32 -25.48
N SER A 77 -4.52 -8.56 -25.00
CA SER A 77 -5.36 -9.71 -25.43
C SER A 77 -6.83 -9.51 -25.09
N LEU A 78 -7.14 -8.70 -24.06
CA LEU A 78 -8.51 -8.31 -23.69
C LEU A 78 -9.04 -7.09 -24.46
N GLY A 79 -8.27 -6.52 -25.39
CA GLY A 79 -8.64 -5.31 -26.12
C GLY A 79 -8.62 -4.05 -25.24
N ILE A 80 -7.85 -4.03 -24.18
CA ILE A 80 -7.62 -2.88 -23.30
C ILE A 80 -6.52 -2.01 -23.91
N GLU A 81 -6.68 -0.70 -23.91
CA GLU A 81 -5.64 0.27 -24.29
C GLU A 81 -4.50 0.21 -23.28
N VAL A 82 -3.25 0.00 -23.72
CA VAL A 82 -2.11 -0.23 -22.83
C VAL A 82 -0.99 0.77 -23.06
N GLN A 83 -0.57 1.42 -22.00
CA GLN A 83 0.67 2.20 -21.92
C GLN A 83 1.68 1.44 -21.05
N THR A 84 2.91 1.28 -21.54
CA THR A 84 4.03 0.65 -20.83
C THR A 84 5.15 1.66 -20.60
N GLY A 85 6.08 1.34 -19.70
CA GLY A 85 7.25 2.17 -19.42
C GLY A 85 6.95 3.39 -18.54
N VAL A 86 5.82 3.41 -17.82
CA VAL A 86 5.51 4.45 -16.83
C VAL A 86 6.31 4.14 -15.57
N ALA A 87 7.06 5.10 -15.06
CA ALA A 87 8.03 4.88 -13.98
C ALA A 87 8.92 3.65 -14.26
N ARG A 88 9.55 3.62 -15.45
CA ARG A 88 10.42 2.56 -16.01
C ARG A 88 9.65 1.33 -16.48
N HIS A 89 9.04 0.56 -15.60
CA HIS A 89 8.41 -0.73 -15.92
C HIS A 89 6.92 -0.79 -15.62
N GLY A 90 6.31 0.28 -15.10
CA GLY A 90 4.88 0.34 -14.85
C GLY A 90 4.04 0.16 -16.11
N VAL A 91 2.88 -0.48 -15.94
CA VAL A 91 1.90 -0.73 -17.00
C VAL A 91 0.57 -0.12 -16.61
N VAL A 92 -0.02 0.65 -17.52
CA VAL A 92 -1.34 1.27 -17.35
C VAL A 92 -2.29 0.78 -18.41
N GLY A 93 -3.40 0.19 -17.98
CA GLY A 93 -4.49 -0.26 -18.84
C GLY A 93 -5.71 0.66 -18.76
N ILE A 94 -6.34 1.00 -19.88
CA ILE A 94 -7.55 1.82 -19.93
C ILE A 94 -8.67 1.02 -20.59
N LEU A 95 -9.65 0.62 -19.79
CA LEU A 95 -10.87 -0.03 -20.25
C LEU A 95 -12.01 0.98 -20.26
N ARG A 96 -12.43 1.41 -21.47
CA ARG A 96 -13.58 2.30 -21.64
C ARG A 96 -14.85 1.47 -21.71
N GLY A 97 -15.79 1.71 -20.81
CA GLY A 97 -17.12 1.12 -20.84
C GLY A 97 -17.95 1.61 -22.02
N ALA A 98 -19.17 1.06 -22.16
CA ALA A 98 -20.06 1.38 -23.27
C ALA A 98 -20.79 2.73 -23.13
N GLN A 99 -20.80 3.33 -21.96
CA GLN A 99 -21.48 4.59 -21.68
C GLN A 99 -20.51 5.60 -21.03
N PRO A 100 -20.71 6.91 -21.23
CA PRO A 100 -19.96 7.93 -20.50
C PRO A 100 -20.16 7.78 -18.99
N GLY A 101 -19.12 8.13 -18.22
CA GLY A 101 -19.16 8.06 -16.77
C GLY A 101 -17.78 8.41 -16.15
N PRO A 102 -17.66 8.25 -14.85
CA PRO A 102 -16.42 8.57 -14.12
C PRO A 102 -15.30 7.60 -14.48
N VAL A 103 -14.11 7.95 -14.01
CA VAL A 103 -12.93 7.08 -14.04
C VAL A 103 -12.68 6.51 -12.66
N ILE A 104 -12.50 5.19 -12.56
CA ILE A 104 -11.99 4.55 -11.37
C ILE A 104 -10.63 3.93 -11.65
N ALA A 105 -9.66 4.10 -10.74
CA ALA A 105 -8.37 3.46 -10.83
C ALA A 105 -8.26 2.27 -9.86
N LEU A 106 -7.69 1.17 -10.33
CA LEU A 106 -7.38 -0.03 -9.54
C LEU A 106 -5.87 -0.24 -9.62
N ARG A 107 -5.21 -0.43 -8.47
CA ARG A 107 -3.76 -0.55 -8.37
C ARG A 107 -3.32 -1.91 -7.83
N ALA A 108 -2.28 -2.46 -8.43
CA ALA A 108 -1.44 -3.52 -7.87
C ALA A 108 0.04 -3.17 -8.09
N ASP A 109 0.86 -3.50 -7.12
CA ASP A 109 2.32 -3.48 -7.21
C ASP A 109 2.85 -4.75 -7.85
N MET A 110 4.11 -4.72 -8.37
CA MET A 110 4.68 -5.83 -9.14
C MET A 110 6.03 -6.32 -8.62
N ASP A 111 6.71 -5.56 -7.78
CA ASP A 111 8.09 -5.81 -7.37
C ASP A 111 8.23 -6.89 -6.30
N ALA A 112 9.39 -7.54 -6.27
CA ALA A 112 9.80 -8.53 -5.29
C ALA A 112 10.92 -8.01 -4.39
N LEU A 113 11.26 -8.79 -3.37
CA LEU A 113 12.18 -8.42 -2.31
C LEU A 113 13.50 -9.22 -2.39
N PRO A 114 14.61 -8.65 -1.85
CA PRO A 114 15.90 -9.34 -1.72
C PRO A 114 15.89 -10.36 -0.57
N VAL A 115 15.00 -11.35 -0.68
CA VAL A 115 14.76 -12.41 0.32
C VAL A 115 15.05 -13.76 -0.31
N GLN A 116 15.66 -14.66 0.46
CA GLN A 116 15.86 -16.03 0.02
C GLN A 116 14.67 -16.90 0.40
N GLU A 117 13.99 -17.46 -0.59
CA GLU A 117 12.89 -18.40 -0.39
C GLU A 117 13.41 -19.78 0.06
N PRO A 118 12.79 -20.41 1.08
CA PRO A 118 13.06 -21.79 1.43
C PRO A 118 12.59 -22.74 0.32
N ALA A 119 13.33 -23.83 0.12
CA ALA A 119 12.86 -24.91 -0.76
C ALA A 119 11.59 -25.58 -0.20
N GLY A 120 10.71 -26.03 -1.09
CA GLY A 120 9.52 -26.82 -0.67
C GLY A 120 8.27 -26.57 -1.51
N LEU A 121 8.10 -25.39 -2.08
CA LEU A 121 7.00 -25.13 -3.01
C LEU A 121 7.39 -25.56 -4.44
N PRO A 122 6.48 -26.17 -5.22
CA PRO A 122 6.77 -26.58 -6.60
C PRO A 122 7.14 -25.41 -7.52
N PHE A 123 6.74 -24.18 -7.15
CA PHE A 123 7.00 -22.94 -7.85
C PHE A 123 7.87 -21.96 -7.03
N ALA A 124 8.65 -22.49 -6.06
CA ALA A 124 9.57 -21.66 -5.28
C ALA A 124 10.57 -20.94 -6.18
N SER A 125 10.91 -19.71 -5.81
CA SER A 125 11.89 -18.92 -6.52
C SER A 125 13.32 -19.43 -6.29
N THR A 126 14.07 -19.55 -7.36
CA THR A 126 15.53 -19.72 -7.35
C THR A 126 16.24 -18.50 -7.96
N ALA A 127 15.49 -17.43 -8.21
CA ALA A 127 15.99 -16.24 -8.86
C ALA A 127 17.09 -15.55 -8.06
N LYS A 128 18.02 -14.95 -8.77
CA LYS A 128 19.07 -14.09 -8.25
C LYS A 128 18.97 -12.73 -8.92
N GLY A 129 19.26 -11.69 -8.15
CA GLY A 129 19.21 -10.32 -8.63
C GLY A 129 20.36 -9.49 -8.08
N ASN A 130 20.43 -8.23 -8.52
CA ASN A 130 21.33 -7.23 -7.97
C ASN A 130 20.51 -6.21 -7.19
N TYR A 131 20.79 -6.08 -5.90
CA TYR A 131 20.16 -5.09 -5.03
C TYR A 131 21.25 -4.11 -4.56
N GLN A 132 21.24 -2.90 -5.10
CA GLN A 132 22.18 -1.83 -4.76
C GLN A 132 23.66 -2.26 -4.84
N GLY A 133 24.01 -3.00 -5.89
CA GLY A 133 25.37 -3.49 -6.13
C GLY A 133 25.67 -4.88 -5.53
N ASN A 134 24.77 -5.43 -4.73
CA ASN A 134 24.96 -6.73 -4.07
C ASN A 134 24.16 -7.83 -4.78
N ALA A 135 24.77 -9.00 -4.97
CA ALA A 135 24.07 -10.18 -5.45
C ALA A 135 23.20 -10.76 -4.34
N VAL A 136 21.89 -10.92 -4.61
CA VAL A 136 20.90 -11.39 -3.65
C VAL A 136 20.01 -12.47 -4.23
N SER A 137 19.38 -13.28 -3.36
CA SER A 137 18.23 -14.08 -3.74
C SER A 137 16.99 -13.20 -3.83
N VAL A 138 16.01 -13.55 -4.65
CA VAL A 138 14.80 -12.76 -4.86
C VAL A 138 13.57 -13.60 -4.61
N MET A 139 12.60 -13.07 -3.87
CA MET A 139 11.34 -13.72 -3.55
C MET A 139 10.20 -12.70 -3.48
N HIS A 140 8.99 -13.08 -3.93
CA HIS A 140 7.77 -12.35 -3.60
C HIS A 140 7.35 -12.64 -2.14
N ALA A 141 8.03 -11.99 -1.19
CA ALA A 141 7.75 -12.14 0.24
C ALA A 141 6.76 -11.11 0.80
N CYS A 142 6.19 -10.25 -0.07
CA CYS A 142 5.13 -9.29 0.30
C CYS A 142 3.77 -9.62 -0.35
N GLY A 143 3.75 -10.49 -1.37
CA GLY A 143 2.52 -10.92 -2.03
C GLY A 143 2.15 -10.11 -3.28
N HIS A 144 3.08 -9.34 -3.83
CA HIS A 144 2.83 -8.54 -5.05
C HIS A 144 2.58 -9.42 -6.29
N ASP A 145 3.06 -10.66 -6.31
CA ASP A 145 2.66 -11.70 -7.25
C ASP A 145 1.14 -11.97 -7.21
N ALA A 146 0.58 -12.06 -6.01
CA ALA A 146 -0.85 -12.22 -5.80
C ALA A 146 -1.63 -10.95 -6.19
N HIS A 147 -1.13 -9.75 -5.83
CA HIS A 147 -1.77 -8.47 -6.20
C HIS A 147 -1.82 -8.30 -7.72
N THR A 148 -0.69 -8.49 -8.40
CA THR A 148 -0.59 -8.44 -9.87
C THR A 148 -1.54 -9.45 -10.53
N ALA A 149 -1.54 -10.70 -10.08
CA ALA A 149 -2.40 -11.74 -10.64
C ALA A 149 -3.90 -11.44 -10.41
N MET A 150 -4.28 -10.96 -9.22
CA MET A 150 -5.66 -10.55 -8.91
C MET A 150 -6.12 -9.39 -9.78
N LEU A 151 -5.25 -8.40 -10.05
CA LEU A 151 -5.60 -7.27 -10.91
C LEU A 151 -5.69 -7.69 -12.39
N MET A 152 -4.85 -8.62 -12.86
CA MET A 152 -4.97 -9.23 -14.19
C MET A 152 -6.30 -9.99 -14.33
N ALA A 153 -6.69 -10.76 -13.32
CA ALA A 153 -7.98 -11.46 -13.29
C ALA A 153 -9.16 -10.46 -13.23
N THR A 154 -9.04 -9.39 -12.44
CA THR A 154 -10.02 -8.31 -12.38
C THR A 154 -10.20 -7.64 -13.76
N ALA A 155 -9.10 -7.42 -14.49
CA ALA A 155 -9.16 -6.89 -15.85
C ALA A 155 -9.93 -7.83 -16.80
N SER A 156 -9.72 -9.13 -16.67
CA SER A 156 -10.48 -10.15 -17.46
C SER A 156 -11.98 -10.11 -17.15
N VAL A 157 -12.34 -10.04 -15.86
CA VAL A 157 -13.75 -9.93 -15.41
C VAL A 157 -14.40 -8.68 -16.00
N LEU A 158 -13.77 -7.52 -15.81
CA LEU A 158 -14.34 -6.22 -16.22
C LEU A 158 -14.34 -6.05 -17.74
N ALA A 159 -13.35 -6.56 -18.47
CA ALA A 159 -13.36 -6.58 -19.94
C ALA A 159 -14.53 -7.39 -20.49
N GLY A 160 -14.85 -8.54 -19.88
CA GLY A 160 -16.02 -9.33 -20.24
C GLY A 160 -17.36 -8.66 -19.93
N MET A 161 -17.35 -7.62 -19.07
CA MET A 161 -18.52 -6.82 -18.71
C MET A 161 -18.55 -5.43 -19.37
N LYS A 162 -17.64 -5.14 -20.30
CA LYS A 162 -17.46 -3.82 -20.92
C LYS A 162 -18.76 -3.17 -21.40
N ALA A 163 -19.66 -3.95 -22.00
CA ALA A 163 -20.93 -3.46 -22.50
C ALA A 163 -21.90 -2.95 -21.41
N GLN A 164 -21.70 -3.38 -20.18
CA GLN A 164 -22.54 -3.05 -19.01
C GLN A 164 -21.92 -1.95 -18.15
N LEU A 165 -20.64 -1.62 -18.38
CA LEU A 165 -19.92 -0.63 -17.56
C LEU A 165 -20.15 0.80 -18.07
N PRO A 166 -20.63 1.72 -17.23
CA PRO A 166 -20.51 3.15 -17.50
C PRO A 166 -19.10 3.62 -17.10
N GLY A 167 -18.58 4.66 -17.80
CA GLY A 167 -17.29 5.26 -17.44
C GLY A 167 -16.08 4.45 -17.87
N THR A 168 -15.00 4.57 -17.11
CA THR A 168 -13.69 4.01 -17.48
C THR A 168 -13.01 3.39 -16.27
N VAL A 169 -12.40 2.22 -16.46
CA VAL A 169 -11.49 1.60 -15.47
C VAL A 169 -10.05 1.79 -15.91
N MET A 170 -9.24 2.37 -15.03
CA MET A 170 -7.80 2.48 -15.16
C MET A 170 -7.14 1.40 -14.30
N PHE A 171 -6.40 0.49 -14.92
CA PHE A 171 -5.59 -0.52 -14.23
C PHE A 171 -4.16 0.02 -14.10
N ILE A 172 -3.64 0.07 -12.88
CA ILE A 172 -2.29 0.54 -12.57
C ILE A 172 -1.49 -0.64 -12.03
N PHE A 173 -0.57 -1.15 -12.83
CA PHE A 173 0.42 -2.13 -12.40
C PHE A 173 1.71 -1.37 -12.13
N GLN A 174 2.00 -1.20 -10.86
CA GLN A 174 3.01 -0.29 -10.36
C GLN A 174 4.33 -1.01 -10.08
N PRO A 175 5.50 -0.48 -10.52
CA PRO A 175 6.81 -1.00 -10.13
C PRO A 175 7.27 -0.41 -8.80
N ALA A 176 8.28 -1.03 -8.19
CA ALA A 176 9.11 -0.50 -7.12
C ALA A 176 8.35 0.11 -5.92
N GLU A 177 7.32 -0.58 -5.41
CA GLU A 177 6.64 -0.16 -4.18
C GLU A 177 7.59 -0.22 -2.98
N GLU A 178 8.36 -1.29 -2.87
CA GLU A 178 9.34 -1.55 -1.82
C GLU A 178 10.62 -0.69 -1.93
N GLY A 179 10.68 0.09 -2.99
CA GLY A 179 11.80 0.96 -3.29
C GLY A 179 12.69 0.50 -4.44
N PRO A 180 13.62 1.36 -4.86
CA PRO A 180 14.50 1.08 -5.99
C PRO A 180 15.59 0.08 -5.62
N SER A 181 15.81 -0.90 -6.47
CA SER A 181 16.92 -1.86 -6.32
C SER A 181 18.21 -1.40 -7.00
N LEU A 182 18.12 -0.45 -7.94
CA LEU A 182 19.25 0.00 -8.77
C LEU A 182 20.05 1.15 -8.14
N PHE A 183 19.50 1.83 -7.12
CA PHE A 183 20.14 2.97 -6.48
C PHE A 183 19.65 3.12 -5.04
N MET A 184 20.43 3.78 -4.19
CA MET A 184 20.00 4.12 -2.84
C MET A 184 18.93 5.22 -2.85
N PRO A 185 17.83 5.07 -2.10
CA PRO A 185 16.89 6.16 -1.86
C PRO A 185 17.58 7.41 -1.33
N GLY A 186 17.11 8.58 -1.72
CA GLY A 186 17.70 9.82 -1.26
C GLY A 186 17.00 11.07 -1.81
N PRO A 187 17.42 12.26 -1.38
CA PRO A 187 16.84 13.52 -1.84
C PRO A 187 16.83 13.65 -3.37
N GLY A 188 15.70 14.05 -3.92
CA GLY A 188 15.53 14.26 -5.37
C GLY A 188 15.42 12.99 -6.22
N LYS A 189 15.42 11.81 -5.61
CA LYS A 189 15.17 10.53 -6.29
C LYS A 189 13.75 10.08 -6.03
N THR A 190 13.07 9.62 -7.09
CA THR A 190 11.69 9.13 -7.04
C THR A 190 11.58 7.76 -7.67
N TRP A 191 10.60 6.99 -7.24
CA TRP A 191 10.28 5.65 -7.71
C TRP A 191 8.80 5.36 -7.46
N GLY A 192 8.31 4.19 -7.82
CA GLY A 192 6.99 3.68 -7.48
C GLY A 192 5.85 4.62 -7.86
N ALA A 193 4.86 4.71 -7.00
CA ALA A 193 3.67 5.55 -7.18
C ALA A 193 4.01 7.03 -7.41
N ARG A 194 4.98 7.55 -6.67
CA ARG A 194 5.40 8.95 -6.80
C ARG A 194 5.94 9.26 -8.20
N MET A 195 6.81 8.39 -8.72
CA MET A 195 7.38 8.56 -10.06
C MET A 195 6.30 8.45 -11.14
N MET A 196 5.36 7.49 -11.03
CA MET A 196 4.22 7.38 -11.95
C MET A 196 3.39 8.68 -12.01
N LEU A 197 3.14 9.29 -10.86
CA LEU A 197 2.40 10.55 -10.77
C LEU A 197 3.19 11.74 -11.33
N GLU A 198 4.48 11.84 -11.05
CA GLU A 198 5.37 12.88 -11.59
C GLU A 198 5.48 12.80 -13.11
N GLU A 199 5.50 11.60 -13.70
CA GLU A 199 5.45 11.36 -15.15
C GLU A 199 4.05 11.64 -15.75
N GLY A 200 3.05 11.93 -14.92
CA GLY A 200 1.76 12.44 -15.36
C GLY A 200 0.67 11.41 -15.50
N LEU A 201 0.72 10.31 -14.75
CA LEU A 201 -0.29 9.25 -14.75
C LEU A 201 -1.74 9.78 -14.71
N PHE A 202 -2.02 10.76 -13.84
CA PHE A 202 -3.37 11.33 -13.70
C PHE A 202 -3.60 12.65 -14.47
N LYS A 203 -2.62 13.10 -15.25
CA LYS A 203 -2.78 14.36 -16.03
C LYS A 203 -3.74 14.21 -17.21
N ARG A 204 -3.71 13.04 -17.89
CA ARG A 204 -4.55 12.78 -19.06
C ARG A 204 -5.95 12.28 -18.69
N LEU A 205 -6.03 11.50 -17.61
CA LEU A 205 -7.25 10.85 -17.16
C LEU A 205 -7.23 10.80 -15.64
N LYS A 206 -7.87 11.80 -14.99
CA LYS A 206 -7.91 11.88 -13.54
C LYS A 206 -8.98 10.93 -12.99
N PRO A 207 -8.64 9.97 -12.12
CA PRO A 207 -9.65 9.12 -11.50
C PRO A 207 -10.48 9.90 -10.47
N ALA A 208 -11.76 9.54 -10.38
CA ALA A 208 -12.67 10.01 -9.34
C ALA A 208 -12.49 9.23 -8.03
N ALA A 209 -11.92 8.02 -8.10
CA ALA A 209 -11.49 7.23 -6.95
C ALA A 209 -10.35 6.29 -7.33
N VAL A 210 -9.52 5.92 -6.34
CA VAL A 210 -8.44 4.93 -6.48
C VAL A 210 -8.63 3.82 -5.45
N LEU A 211 -8.57 2.57 -5.89
CA LEU A 211 -8.70 1.40 -5.04
C LEU A 211 -7.42 0.57 -5.07
N GLY A 212 -7.00 0.08 -3.90
CA GLY A 212 -5.91 -0.86 -3.73
C GLY A 212 -6.29 -2.00 -2.81
N LEU A 213 -5.63 -3.16 -2.98
CA LEU A 213 -5.79 -4.31 -2.12
C LEU A 213 -4.41 -4.89 -1.83
N HIS A 214 -4.14 -5.21 -0.57
CA HIS A 214 -2.91 -5.85 -0.14
C HIS A 214 -3.20 -7.15 0.60
N VAL A 215 -2.44 -8.20 0.36
CA VAL A 215 -2.54 -9.47 1.09
C VAL A 215 -1.70 -9.42 2.36
N MET A 216 -2.22 -9.96 3.46
CA MET A 216 -1.49 -10.05 4.72
C MET A 216 -1.95 -11.26 5.55
N PRO A 217 -1.17 -11.70 6.55
CA PRO A 217 -1.67 -12.69 7.49
C PRO A 217 -3.01 -12.29 8.09
N GLY A 218 -3.99 -13.15 7.94
CA GLY A 218 -5.39 -12.98 8.32
C GLY A 218 -6.17 -14.20 7.87
N ARG A 219 -7.42 -14.37 8.29
CA ARG A 219 -8.23 -15.52 7.85
C ARG A 219 -8.40 -15.52 6.35
N SER A 220 -8.14 -16.65 5.70
CA SER A 220 -8.23 -16.77 4.24
C SER A 220 -9.58 -16.29 3.71
N GLY A 221 -9.54 -15.32 2.78
CA GLY A 221 -10.71 -14.72 2.17
C GLY A 221 -11.45 -13.69 3.04
N GLU A 222 -10.95 -13.35 4.23
CA GLU A 222 -11.47 -12.21 5.00
C GLU A 222 -10.95 -10.90 4.44
N ILE A 223 -11.83 -9.92 4.25
CA ILE A 223 -11.44 -8.57 3.84
C ILE A 223 -11.56 -7.63 5.03
N THR A 224 -10.48 -6.95 5.35
CA THR A 224 -10.45 -5.96 6.43
C THR A 224 -10.09 -4.58 5.89
N TRP A 225 -10.71 -3.54 6.45
CA TRP A 225 -10.40 -2.14 6.16
C TRP A 225 -10.75 -1.26 7.35
N ARG A 226 -10.36 -0.02 7.28
CA ARG A 226 -10.76 1.01 8.25
C ARG A 226 -10.92 2.36 7.56
N VAL A 227 -11.71 3.24 8.14
CA VAL A 227 -11.81 4.66 7.75
C VAL A 227 -10.61 5.42 8.29
N GLY A 228 -10.12 6.41 7.53
CA GLY A 228 -8.96 7.19 7.92
C GLY A 228 -7.64 6.47 7.69
N SER A 229 -6.62 6.78 8.49
CA SER A 229 -5.28 6.24 8.30
C SER A 229 -5.26 4.72 8.46
N THR A 230 -4.78 4.02 7.43
CA THR A 230 -4.79 2.56 7.33
C THR A 230 -3.38 1.96 7.31
N THR A 231 -2.37 2.66 6.76
CA THR A 231 -0.95 2.33 6.91
C THR A 231 -0.19 3.50 7.51
N ALA A 232 0.99 3.26 8.09
CA ALA A 232 1.80 4.29 8.69
C ALA A 232 2.49 5.20 7.66
N SER A 233 2.84 6.42 8.06
CA SER A 233 3.90 7.17 7.38
C SER A 233 5.25 6.49 7.60
N SER A 234 6.21 6.77 6.72
CA SER A 234 7.59 6.32 6.85
C SER A 234 8.55 7.49 6.66
N ASP A 235 9.40 7.72 7.67
CA ASP A 235 10.53 8.63 7.54
C ASP A 235 11.82 7.89 7.88
N THR A 236 12.88 8.19 7.13
CA THR A 236 14.24 7.77 7.49
C THR A 236 14.86 8.81 8.41
N LEU A 237 15.32 8.37 9.57
CA LEU A 237 16.02 9.19 10.56
C LEU A 237 17.51 8.91 10.48
N ASN A 238 18.33 9.95 10.23
CA ASN A 238 19.78 9.87 10.29
C ASN A 238 20.28 10.90 11.29
N ILE A 239 21.18 10.50 12.18
CA ILE A 239 21.80 11.36 13.19
C ILE A 239 23.30 11.14 13.16
N THR A 240 24.06 12.21 13.01
CA THR A 240 25.51 12.20 13.19
C THR A 240 25.85 12.97 14.44
N VAL A 241 26.39 12.27 15.46
CA VAL A 241 26.89 12.88 16.68
C VAL A 241 28.36 13.19 16.49
N LYS A 242 28.74 14.46 16.52
CA LYS A 242 30.13 14.96 16.39
C LYS A 242 30.71 15.31 17.76
N GLY A 243 31.83 14.72 18.05
CA GLY A 243 32.59 14.94 19.29
C GLY A 243 33.99 15.50 19.04
N LYS A 244 34.91 15.13 19.89
CA LYS A 244 36.34 15.48 19.78
C LYS A 244 37.17 14.23 20.05
N GLN A 245 37.86 13.77 19.01
CA GLN A 245 38.72 12.59 19.08
C GLN A 245 39.86 12.75 20.08
N GLY A 246 40.27 11.64 20.71
CA GLY A 246 41.45 11.59 21.56
C GLY A 246 41.70 10.26 22.23
N HIS A 247 42.60 10.26 23.20
CA HIS A 247 43.02 9.05 23.90
C HIS A 247 41.96 8.59 24.90
N GLY A 248 41.47 7.36 24.78
CA GLY A 248 40.40 6.81 25.63
C GLY A 248 40.72 6.77 27.13
N GLY A 249 42.00 6.71 27.50
CA GLY A 249 42.45 6.83 28.89
C GLY A 249 42.57 8.26 29.41
N MET A 250 42.30 9.27 28.55
CA MET A 250 42.34 10.71 28.91
C MET A 250 41.05 11.41 28.47
N PRO A 251 39.85 10.94 28.90
CA PRO A 251 38.55 11.41 28.37
C PRO A 251 38.31 12.90 28.65
N TRP A 252 38.91 13.51 29.64
CA TRP A 252 38.79 14.94 29.95
C TRP A 252 39.35 15.88 28.87
N PHE A 253 40.13 15.38 27.88
CA PHE A 253 40.59 16.13 26.73
C PHE A 253 39.75 15.90 25.48
N THR A 254 38.71 15.04 25.53
CA THR A 254 37.87 14.63 24.43
C THR A 254 36.44 15.09 24.64
N VAL A 255 35.61 14.88 23.59
CA VAL A 255 34.17 14.89 23.69
C VAL A 255 33.72 13.56 23.09
N ASP A 256 33.15 12.68 23.89
CA ASP A 256 32.88 11.30 23.50
C ASP A 256 31.52 11.18 22.80
N PRO A 257 31.49 10.99 21.43
CA PRO A 257 30.25 10.84 20.70
C PRO A 257 29.61 9.46 20.92
N ILE A 258 30.37 8.43 21.37
CA ILE A 258 29.79 7.11 21.67
C ILE A 258 28.93 7.18 22.92
N ALA A 259 29.48 7.73 24.02
CA ALA A 259 28.73 7.93 25.25
C ALA A 259 27.51 8.85 25.04
N THR A 260 27.67 9.93 24.27
CA THR A 260 26.58 10.84 23.89
C THR A 260 25.51 10.14 23.10
N SER A 261 25.86 9.28 22.14
CA SER A 261 24.89 8.51 21.31
C SER A 261 24.11 7.52 22.18
N ALA A 262 24.73 6.88 23.17
CA ALA A 262 24.01 5.97 24.08
C ALA A 262 22.94 6.72 24.90
N LEU A 263 23.25 7.91 25.41
CA LEU A 263 22.29 8.79 26.09
C LEU A 263 21.19 9.25 25.13
N MET A 264 21.57 9.57 23.89
CA MET A 264 20.63 10.02 22.86
C MET A 264 19.64 8.94 22.49
N ILE A 265 20.05 7.70 22.25
CA ILE A 265 19.16 6.57 21.97
C ILE A 265 18.13 6.41 23.10
N SER A 266 18.57 6.45 24.35
CA SER A 266 17.68 6.36 25.52
C SER A 266 16.73 7.56 25.62
N GLY A 267 17.24 8.77 25.38
CA GLY A 267 16.47 10.01 25.42
C GLY A 267 15.41 10.08 24.32
N LEU A 268 15.70 9.63 23.11
CA LEU A 268 14.76 9.61 22.00
C LEU A 268 13.55 8.70 22.24
N GLN A 269 13.67 7.65 23.09
CA GLN A 269 12.51 6.83 23.48
C GLN A 269 11.48 7.66 24.27
N THR A 270 11.89 8.74 24.92
CA THR A 270 10.96 9.62 25.64
C THR A 270 10.10 10.48 24.72
N VAL A 271 10.50 10.68 23.47
CA VAL A 271 9.68 11.37 22.45
C VAL A 271 8.35 10.65 22.27
N VAL A 272 8.39 9.33 22.09
CA VAL A 272 7.17 8.52 21.98
C VAL A 272 6.45 8.41 23.32
N SER A 273 7.16 8.06 24.39
CA SER A 273 6.53 7.70 25.67
C SER A 273 6.06 8.92 26.48
N ARG A 274 6.53 10.15 26.23
CA ARG A 274 6.25 11.34 27.05
C ARG A 274 5.79 12.57 26.28
N LYS A 275 6.00 12.64 24.95
CA LYS A 275 5.67 13.83 24.15
C LYS A 275 4.60 13.54 23.08
N ALA A 276 4.66 12.39 22.39
CA ALA A 276 3.65 12.03 21.42
C ALA A 276 2.28 11.79 22.08
N ASN A 277 1.22 12.33 21.49
CA ASN A 277 -0.15 12.05 21.93
C ASN A 277 -0.61 10.71 21.38
N LEU A 278 -0.32 9.63 22.08
CA LEU A 278 -0.67 8.26 21.68
C LEU A 278 -2.18 7.97 21.73
N THR A 279 -3.00 8.88 22.29
CA THR A 279 -4.47 8.75 22.22
C THR A 279 -5.03 9.22 20.89
N VAL A 280 -4.28 10.03 20.14
CA VAL A 280 -4.63 10.48 18.78
C VAL A 280 -4.09 9.48 17.75
N SER A 281 -2.82 9.12 17.86
CA SER A 281 -2.16 8.25 16.88
C SER A 281 -0.99 7.50 17.52
N PRO A 282 -0.82 6.21 17.23
CA PRO A 282 0.43 5.51 17.54
C PRO A 282 1.63 6.19 16.89
N ALA A 283 2.79 6.10 17.52
CA ALA A 283 4.05 6.53 16.97
C ALA A 283 5.16 5.52 17.31
N VAL A 284 6.09 5.33 16.38
CA VAL A 284 7.27 4.47 16.57
C VAL A 284 8.52 5.26 16.18
N VAL A 285 9.54 5.22 17.02
CA VAL A 285 10.88 5.75 16.73
C VAL A 285 11.89 4.66 17.05
N THR A 286 12.60 4.20 16.03
CA THR A 286 13.59 3.13 16.17
C THR A 286 14.94 3.60 15.62
N ILE A 287 16.01 3.40 16.38
CA ILE A 287 17.39 3.44 15.86
C ILE A 287 17.76 2.01 15.48
N GLY A 288 17.92 1.76 14.17
CA GLY A 288 18.20 0.44 13.60
C GLY A 288 19.68 0.14 13.44
N SER A 289 20.51 1.17 13.35
CA SER A 289 21.97 1.02 13.24
C SER A 289 22.73 2.14 13.95
N ILE A 290 23.94 1.81 14.42
CA ILE A 290 24.89 2.74 15.01
C ILE A 290 26.31 2.32 14.62
N HIS A 291 27.08 3.27 14.12
CA HIS A 291 28.46 3.04 13.65
C HIS A 291 29.39 4.13 14.17
N GLY A 292 30.54 3.74 14.74
CA GLY A 292 31.57 4.66 15.21
C GLY A 292 32.67 3.96 15.98
N GLY A 293 33.85 4.57 15.98
CA GLY A 293 35.02 4.03 16.63
C GLY A 293 35.81 3.00 15.81
N THR A 294 37.13 2.95 16.04
CA THR A 294 38.08 2.05 15.34
C THR A 294 38.92 1.21 16.28
N GLY A 295 38.97 1.56 17.55
CA GLY A 295 39.80 0.85 18.55
C GLY A 295 39.41 1.16 19.98
N PRO A 296 39.74 0.27 20.93
CA PRO A 296 39.23 0.35 22.32
C PRO A 296 39.84 1.52 23.14
N ASN A 297 40.94 2.09 22.69
CA ASN A 297 41.66 3.17 23.37
C ASN A 297 41.57 4.52 22.63
N ILE A 298 40.64 4.65 21.65
CA ILE A 298 40.46 5.86 20.87
C ILE A 298 39.00 6.31 20.98
N VAL A 299 38.76 7.52 21.50
CA VAL A 299 37.48 8.20 21.36
C VAL A 299 37.38 8.70 19.94
N PRO A 300 36.34 8.32 19.14
CA PRO A 300 36.24 8.74 17.75
C PRO A 300 35.82 10.20 17.62
N GLU A 301 35.92 10.73 16.40
CA GLU A 301 35.44 12.08 16.06
C GLU A 301 33.92 12.13 15.92
N SER A 302 33.30 11.07 15.43
CA SER A 302 31.86 11.00 15.20
C SER A 302 31.29 9.60 15.36
N VAL A 303 29.96 9.57 15.57
CA VAL A 303 29.12 8.36 15.53
C VAL A 303 27.94 8.65 14.61
N GLU A 304 27.63 7.72 13.74
CA GLU A 304 26.48 7.78 12.83
C GLU A 304 25.40 6.80 13.29
N MET A 305 24.16 7.25 13.31
CA MET A 305 22.98 6.45 13.62
C MET A 305 21.95 6.57 12.50
N SER A 306 21.29 5.47 12.15
CA SER A 306 20.18 5.47 11.23
C SER A 306 18.98 4.73 11.82
N GLY A 307 17.77 5.20 11.50
CA GLY A 307 16.55 4.67 12.06
C GLY A 307 15.32 5.00 11.25
N THR A 308 14.16 4.72 11.83
CA THR A 308 12.87 4.96 11.19
C THR A 308 11.87 5.60 12.15
N ILE A 309 10.98 6.43 11.58
CA ILE A 309 9.84 7.01 12.28
C ILE A 309 8.58 6.52 11.58
N ARG A 310 7.55 6.07 12.36
CA ARG A 310 6.24 5.68 11.89
C ARG A 310 5.17 6.43 12.66
N THR A 311 4.19 7.01 11.95
CA THR A 311 3.01 7.67 12.55
C THR A 311 1.80 7.47 11.65
N TYR A 312 0.59 7.79 12.15
CA TYR A 312 -0.66 7.66 11.40
C TYR A 312 -1.44 8.98 11.36
N ASP A 313 -0.80 10.07 11.78
CA ASP A 313 -1.38 11.40 11.81
C ASP A 313 -0.31 12.45 11.49
N LYS A 314 -0.65 13.40 10.61
CA LYS A 314 0.28 14.44 10.13
C LYS A 314 0.79 15.37 11.24
N GLN A 315 -0.07 15.69 12.22
CA GLN A 315 0.31 16.58 13.31
C GLN A 315 1.23 15.84 14.28
N VAL A 316 0.91 14.58 14.62
CA VAL A 316 1.76 13.73 15.45
C VAL A 316 3.12 13.51 14.76
N ARG A 317 3.15 13.26 13.43
CA ARG A 317 4.39 13.12 12.65
C ARG A 317 5.27 14.36 12.75
N LYS A 318 4.67 15.55 12.55
CA LYS A 318 5.38 16.83 12.66
C LYS A 318 5.95 17.01 14.06
N GLN A 319 5.13 16.83 15.10
CA GLN A 319 5.52 16.99 16.49
C GLN A 319 6.65 16.03 16.87
N VAL A 320 6.55 14.75 16.52
CA VAL A 320 7.59 13.73 16.76
C VAL A 320 8.91 14.14 16.10
N GLY A 321 8.85 14.61 14.85
CA GLY A 321 10.05 15.08 14.14
C GLY A 321 10.73 16.29 14.80
N GLU A 322 9.96 17.27 15.26
CA GLU A 322 10.45 18.43 15.99
C GLU A 322 11.06 18.03 17.33
N ASP A 323 10.39 17.15 18.08
CA ASP A 323 10.85 16.66 19.38
C ASP A 323 12.12 15.80 19.29
N ILE A 324 12.27 15.01 18.21
CA ILE A 324 13.52 14.27 17.94
C ILE A 324 14.67 15.24 17.74
N ARG A 325 14.50 16.27 16.88
CA ARG A 325 15.56 17.27 16.63
C ARG A 325 15.97 17.98 17.91
N LEU A 326 15.00 18.51 18.66
CA LEU A 326 15.24 19.21 19.91
C LEU A 326 15.92 18.31 20.95
N SER A 327 15.46 17.07 21.12
CA SER A 327 16.03 16.14 22.09
C SER A 327 17.46 15.76 21.73
N ALA A 328 17.73 15.46 20.46
CA ALA A 328 19.08 15.12 19.99
C ALA A 328 20.05 16.29 20.16
N GLU A 329 19.65 17.51 19.81
CA GLU A 329 20.44 18.73 19.98
C GLU A 329 20.80 18.96 21.46
N LYS A 330 19.80 18.91 22.34
CA LYS A 330 20.03 19.21 23.78
C LYS A 330 20.84 18.12 24.48
N ILE A 331 20.69 16.86 24.10
CA ILE A 331 21.53 15.77 24.65
C ILE A 331 22.98 15.93 24.17
N ALA A 332 23.18 16.23 22.88
CA ALA A 332 24.54 16.49 22.39
C ALA A 332 25.20 17.68 23.10
N GLU A 333 24.48 18.80 23.18
CA GLU A 333 24.93 20.02 23.85
C GLU A 333 25.35 19.79 25.33
N SER A 334 24.57 19.00 26.09
CA SER A 334 24.87 18.65 27.48
C SER A 334 26.17 17.87 27.65
N SER A 335 26.62 17.20 26.57
CA SER A 335 27.91 16.46 26.55
C SER A 335 29.03 17.24 25.87
N GLY A 336 28.80 18.49 25.47
CA GLY A 336 29.75 19.29 24.68
C GLY A 336 29.90 18.82 23.22
N ALA A 337 29.02 17.92 22.74
CA ALA A 337 28.96 17.40 21.39
C ALA A 337 27.99 18.22 20.53
N HIS A 338 27.95 17.92 19.23
CA HIS A 338 26.97 18.44 18.30
C HIS A 338 26.22 17.29 17.57
N ALA A 339 24.91 17.44 17.33
CA ALA A 339 24.14 16.48 16.60
C ALA A 339 23.59 17.09 15.32
N ASP A 340 23.93 16.48 14.16
CA ASP A 340 23.26 16.74 12.88
C ASP A 340 22.12 15.75 12.71
N VAL A 341 20.88 16.25 12.62
CA VAL A 341 19.68 15.42 12.50
C VAL A 341 19.02 15.64 11.14
N SER A 342 18.95 14.59 10.34
CA SER A 342 18.24 14.54 9.07
C SER A 342 17.04 13.59 9.17
N ILE A 343 15.85 14.11 8.92
CA ILE A 343 14.61 13.31 8.78
C ILE A 343 14.17 13.45 7.34
N VAL A 344 14.22 12.34 6.61
CA VAL A 344 13.87 12.27 5.18
C VAL A 344 12.49 11.61 5.04
N PRO A 345 11.45 12.36 4.62
CA PRO A 345 10.14 11.79 4.35
C PRO A 345 10.22 10.80 3.19
N MET A 346 9.73 9.58 3.40
CA MET A 346 9.63 8.53 2.40
C MET A 346 8.18 8.42 1.90
N TYR A 347 7.28 7.93 2.74
CA TYR A 347 5.87 7.77 2.45
C TYR A 347 5.03 8.49 3.49
N ASP A 348 3.86 8.99 3.08
CA ASP A 348 2.86 9.47 4.03
C ASP A 348 1.98 8.32 4.49
N GLU A 349 1.16 8.56 5.51
CA GLU A 349 0.09 7.64 5.89
C GLU A 349 -0.88 7.43 4.73
N THR A 350 -1.28 6.19 4.48
CA THR A 350 -2.38 5.88 3.55
C THR A 350 -3.70 6.14 4.26
N VAL A 351 -4.48 7.07 3.71
CA VAL A 351 -5.76 7.49 4.30
C VAL A 351 -6.90 7.01 3.42
N ASN A 352 -7.75 6.14 3.97
CA ASN A 352 -9.01 5.74 3.35
C ASN A 352 -10.04 6.87 3.48
N ASP A 353 -10.60 7.29 2.35
CA ASP A 353 -11.69 8.27 2.30
C ASP A 353 -12.95 7.70 2.97
N GLU A 354 -13.53 8.45 3.91
CA GLU A 354 -14.66 8.00 4.72
C GLU A 354 -15.88 7.70 3.86
N SER A 355 -16.24 8.61 2.95
CA SER A 355 -17.42 8.46 2.09
C SER A 355 -17.29 7.26 1.16
N LEU A 356 -16.12 7.10 0.54
CA LEU A 356 -15.81 5.96 -0.34
C LEU A 356 -15.81 4.63 0.45
N ALA A 357 -15.22 4.61 1.64
CA ALA A 357 -15.20 3.42 2.49
C ALA A 357 -16.61 3.01 2.93
N GLN A 358 -17.45 3.96 3.34
CA GLN A 358 -18.85 3.72 3.69
C GLN A 358 -19.67 3.22 2.48
N GLN A 359 -19.46 3.79 1.31
CA GLN A 359 -20.09 3.36 0.06
C GLN A 359 -19.68 1.93 -0.32
N MET A 360 -18.41 1.57 -0.13
CA MET A 360 -17.87 0.26 -0.50
C MET A 360 -18.10 -0.83 0.56
N ALA A 361 -18.38 -0.49 1.80
CA ALA A 361 -18.59 -1.45 2.88
C ALA A 361 -19.62 -2.55 2.55
N PRO A 362 -20.85 -2.26 2.08
CA PRO A 362 -21.81 -3.29 1.70
C PRO A 362 -21.38 -4.12 0.48
N VAL A 363 -20.55 -3.55 -0.40
CA VAL A 363 -20.00 -4.27 -1.56
C VAL A 363 -18.97 -5.30 -1.10
N LEU A 364 -18.05 -4.89 -0.23
CA LEU A 364 -17.04 -5.78 0.35
C LEU A 364 -17.68 -6.90 1.19
N GLN A 365 -18.73 -6.58 1.98
CA GLN A 365 -19.52 -7.56 2.73
C GLN A 365 -20.02 -8.69 1.81
N ARG A 366 -20.62 -8.35 0.67
CA ARG A 366 -21.12 -9.33 -0.30
C ARG A 366 -20.00 -10.04 -1.03
N ALA A 367 -18.96 -9.32 -1.45
CA ALA A 367 -17.83 -9.89 -2.17
C ALA A 367 -17.05 -10.91 -1.35
N ALA A 368 -16.94 -10.74 -0.04
CA ALA A 368 -16.26 -11.65 0.88
C ALA A 368 -17.18 -12.66 1.59
N ASP A 369 -18.42 -12.83 1.13
CA ASP A 369 -19.43 -13.75 1.72
C ASP A 369 -19.63 -13.51 3.23
N GLY A 370 -19.63 -12.23 3.63
CA GLY A 370 -19.79 -11.81 5.03
C GLY A 370 -18.49 -11.87 5.86
N LYS A 371 -17.39 -12.35 5.31
CA LYS A 371 -16.09 -12.40 6.00
C LYS A 371 -15.39 -11.04 5.89
N VAL A 372 -15.77 -10.12 6.75
CA VAL A 372 -15.23 -8.77 6.79
C VAL A 372 -14.91 -8.35 8.23
N GLY A 373 -13.94 -7.46 8.38
CA GLY A 373 -13.52 -6.95 9.68
C GLY A 373 -12.87 -5.58 9.62
N THR A 374 -12.55 -5.04 10.79
CA THR A 374 -11.77 -3.81 10.90
C THR A 374 -10.28 -4.13 10.83
N ALA A 375 -9.56 -3.50 9.91
CA ALA A 375 -8.13 -3.66 9.81
C ALA A 375 -7.42 -3.15 11.07
N PRO A 376 -6.44 -3.89 11.63
CA PRO A 376 -5.52 -3.32 12.62
C PRO A 376 -4.70 -2.20 11.98
N LEU A 377 -3.96 -1.44 12.79
CA LEU A 377 -2.95 -0.51 12.30
C LEU A 377 -1.63 -1.28 12.13
N PRO A 378 -1.22 -1.66 10.91
CA PRO A 378 0.09 -2.28 10.69
C PRO A 378 1.17 -1.21 10.83
N GLY A 379 2.34 -1.57 11.37
CA GLY A 379 3.50 -0.68 11.37
C GLY A 379 4.11 -0.44 9.98
N ALA A 380 3.56 -1.08 8.95
CA ALA A 380 3.97 -0.96 7.57
C ALA A 380 3.57 0.39 6.96
N ALA A 381 4.37 0.87 6.03
CA ALA A 381 4.08 2.02 5.17
C ALA A 381 3.82 1.53 3.74
N GLU A 382 3.15 2.36 2.93
CA GLU A 382 2.68 1.98 1.61
C GLU A 382 2.68 3.24 0.71
N ASP A 383 3.28 3.16 -0.47
CA ASP A 383 3.38 4.29 -1.39
C ASP A 383 2.07 4.60 -2.13
N PHE A 384 1.05 3.73 -2.00
CA PHE A 384 -0.33 4.03 -2.40
C PHE A 384 -0.83 5.35 -1.80
N SER A 385 -0.25 5.79 -0.69
CA SER A 385 -0.49 7.09 -0.05
C SER A 385 -0.34 8.27 -1.03
N PHE A 386 0.52 8.17 -2.04
CA PHE A 386 0.67 9.21 -3.06
C PHE A 386 -0.57 9.31 -3.97
N TYR A 387 -1.22 8.19 -4.31
CA TYR A 387 -2.49 8.20 -5.05
C TYR A 387 -3.62 8.74 -4.18
N ALA A 388 -3.66 8.37 -2.89
CA ALA A 388 -4.67 8.84 -1.93
C ALA A 388 -4.66 10.36 -1.74
N LYS A 389 -3.55 11.05 -2.05
CA LYS A 389 -3.47 12.51 -2.10
C LYS A 389 -4.06 13.14 -3.36
N GLN A 390 -4.27 12.37 -4.41
CA GLN A 390 -4.71 12.87 -5.72
C GLN A 390 -6.21 12.69 -5.96
N ALA A 391 -6.82 11.68 -5.31
CA ALA A 391 -8.23 11.34 -5.41
C ALA A 391 -8.70 10.61 -4.15
N PRO A 392 -10.02 10.57 -3.84
CA PRO A 392 -10.58 9.68 -2.83
C PRO A 392 -10.06 8.26 -3.02
N ALA A 393 -9.58 7.63 -1.95
CA ALA A 393 -8.91 6.35 -2.04
C ALA A 393 -9.45 5.36 -1.00
N LEU A 394 -9.43 4.07 -1.36
CA LEU A 394 -9.73 2.98 -0.44
C LEU A 394 -8.70 1.87 -0.62
N PHE A 395 -7.98 1.58 0.44
CA PHE A 395 -7.02 0.50 0.54
C PHE A 395 -7.53 -0.54 1.53
N VAL A 396 -7.66 -1.78 1.07
CA VAL A 396 -8.22 -2.89 1.86
C VAL A 396 -7.20 -4.02 1.98
N PHE A 397 -7.35 -4.86 3.00
CA PHE A 397 -6.48 -6.01 3.22
C PHE A 397 -7.25 -7.30 3.00
N LEU A 398 -6.60 -8.27 2.37
CA LEU A 398 -7.10 -9.63 2.16
C LEU A 398 -6.31 -10.60 3.02
N GLY A 399 -6.99 -11.33 3.90
CA GLY A 399 -6.41 -12.39 4.70
C GLY A 399 -6.05 -13.60 3.86
N ILE A 400 -4.85 -14.15 4.09
CA ILE A 400 -4.26 -15.23 3.28
C ILE A 400 -3.75 -16.41 4.09
N THR A 401 -4.05 -16.48 5.38
CA THR A 401 -3.65 -17.62 6.23
C THR A 401 -4.64 -18.78 6.02
N PRO A 402 -4.15 -19.97 5.63
CA PRO A 402 -5.01 -21.14 5.38
C PRO A 402 -5.94 -21.47 6.55
N GLU A 403 -7.12 -21.99 6.22
CA GLU A 403 -8.06 -22.46 7.23
C GLU A 403 -7.41 -23.52 8.15
N GLY A 404 -7.68 -23.41 9.44
CA GLY A 404 -7.09 -24.29 10.48
C GLY A 404 -5.73 -23.83 11.02
N GLN A 405 -5.12 -22.79 10.42
CA GLN A 405 -3.91 -22.14 10.96
C GLN A 405 -4.29 -20.85 11.73
N ASP A 406 -3.50 -20.53 12.75
CA ASP A 406 -3.67 -19.30 13.53
C ASP A 406 -2.99 -18.13 12.81
N PRO A 407 -3.74 -17.12 12.33
CA PRO A 407 -3.14 -15.97 11.65
C PRO A 407 -2.10 -15.20 12.49
N ALA A 408 -2.23 -15.22 13.81
CA ALA A 408 -1.28 -14.55 14.71
C ALA A 408 0.10 -15.25 14.75
N LYS A 409 0.17 -16.49 14.29
CA LYS A 409 1.42 -17.28 14.20
C LYS A 409 1.93 -17.42 12.78
N ALA A 410 1.18 -16.94 11.79
CA ALA A 410 1.62 -16.98 10.40
C ALA A 410 2.81 -16.04 10.20
N ALA A 411 3.74 -16.45 9.33
CA ALA A 411 4.88 -15.62 8.98
C ALA A 411 4.39 -14.29 8.36
N PRO A 412 4.85 -13.13 8.86
CA PRO A 412 4.45 -11.85 8.32
C PRO A 412 5.05 -11.60 6.93
N ASN A 413 4.55 -10.59 6.24
CA ASN A 413 5.16 -10.06 5.03
C ASN A 413 6.65 -9.79 5.27
N HIS A 414 7.50 -9.91 4.24
CA HIS A 414 8.96 -9.80 4.23
C HIS A 414 9.69 -10.98 4.93
N ASN A 415 8.97 -11.96 5.45
CA ASN A 415 9.56 -13.15 6.05
C ASN A 415 9.82 -14.22 4.95
N PRO A 416 10.96 -14.96 4.99
CA PRO A 416 11.21 -16.05 4.06
C PRO A 416 10.13 -17.16 4.03
N GLN A 417 9.40 -17.32 5.13
CA GLN A 417 8.31 -18.30 5.26
C GLN A 417 6.92 -17.71 4.95
N PHE A 418 6.87 -16.49 4.41
CA PHE A 418 5.61 -15.87 3.99
C PHE A 418 4.89 -16.75 2.97
N PHE A 419 3.61 -16.99 3.19
CA PHE A 419 2.80 -17.89 2.38
C PHE A 419 1.43 -17.30 2.08
N VAL A 420 0.97 -17.49 0.85
CA VAL A 420 -0.35 -17.05 0.39
C VAL A 420 -1.25 -18.25 0.15
N ASP A 421 -2.38 -18.35 0.88
CA ASP A 421 -3.45 -19.29 0.54
C ASP A 421 -4.13 -18.85 -0.76
N GLU A 422 -3.91 -19.58 -1.84
CA GLU A 422 -4.41 -19.25 -3.17
C GLU A 422 -5.94 -19.24 -3.26
N LYS A 423 -6.65 -19.89 -2.33
CA LYS A 423 -8.12 -19.84 -2.24
C LYS A 423 -8.67 -18.44 -1.92
N ALA A 424 -7.85 -17.58 -1.31
CA ALA A 424 -8.22 -16.21 -1.03
C ALA A 424 -8.25 -15.33 -2.30
N LEU A 425 -7.47 -15.66 -3.33
CA LEU A 425 -7.22 -14.78 -4.47
C LEU A 425 -8.48 -14.47 -5.28
N VAL A 426 -9.37 -15.45 -5.45
CA VAL A 426 -10.65 -15.25 -6.14
C VAL A 426 -11.55 -14.28 -5.38
N VAL A 427 -11.46 -14.23 -4.05
CA VAL A 427 -12.20 -13.27 -3.22
C VAL A 427 -11.67 -11.84 -3.45
N GLY A 428 -10.33 -11.67 -3.50
CA GLY A 428 -9.71 -10.39 -3.82
C GLY A 428 -10.07 -9.88 -5.22
N THR A 429 -10.01 -10.75 -6.22
CA THR A 429 -10.46 -10.45 -7.59
C THR A 429 -11.92 -10.01 -7.62
N ARG A 430 -12.80 -10.75 -6.95
CA ARG A 430 -14.22 -10.45 -6.85
C ARG A 430 -14.46 -9.11 -6.15
N ALA A 431 -13.73 -8.82 -5.08
CA ALA A 431 -13.85 -7.57 -4.34
C ALA A 431 -13.45 -6.36 -5.21
N MET A 432 -12.29 -6.42 -5.87
CA MET A 432 -11.81 -5.34 -6.74
C MET A 432 -12.77 -5.09 -7.90
N ALA A 433 -13.26 -6.14 -8.55
CA ALA A 433 -14.23 -6.02 -9.64
C ALA A 433 -15.58 -5.46 -9.16
N SER A 434 -16.11 -5.96 -8.02
CA SER A 434 -17.39 -5.51 -7.46
C SER A 434 -17.33 -4.05 -7.01
N MET A 435 -16.23 -3.62 -6.39
CA MET A 435 -16.04 -2.21 -6.02
C MET A 435 -16.02 -1.31 -7.26
N ALA A 436 -15.29 -1.70 -8.32
CA ALA A 436 -15.24 -0.94 -9.57
C ALA A 436 -16.62 -0.82 -10.22
N VAL A 437 -17.35 -1.93 -10.38
CA VAL A 437 -18.71 -1.96 -10.95
C VAL A 437 -19.67 -1.11 -10.12
N SER A 438 -19.65 -1.26 -8.79
CA SER A 438 -20.51 -0.50 -7.89
C SER A 438 -20.22 0.99 -7.94
N PHE A 439 -18.96 1.39 -7.92
CA PHE A 439 -18.56 2.81 -8.01
C PHE A 439 -19.09 3.44 -9.31
N LEU A 440 -18.82 2.79 -10.44
CA LEU A 440 -19.23 3.29 -11.75
C LEU A 440 -20.76 3.40 -11.88
N ALA A 441 -21.50 2.45 -11.33
CA ALA A 441 -22.96 2.45 -11.38
C ALA A 441 -23.63 3.53 -10.52
N HIS A 442 -22.99 3.97 -9.43
CA HIS A 442 -23.55 4.93 -8.48
C HIS A 442 -23.32 6.40 -8.86
N GLN A 443 -22.42 6.69 -9.78
CA GLN A 443 -22.03 8.04 -10.19
C GLN A 443 -22.81 8.54 -11.44
N LYS A 444 -23.96 7.91 -11.74
CA LYS A 444 -24.88 8.30 -12.84
C LYS A 444 -25.77 9.47 -12.45
#